data_9184a43413e063f0d57d188a8f69751a
#
_entry.id   9184a43413e063f0d57d188a8f69751a
#
_cell.length_a   1.000
_cell.length_b   1.000
_cell.length_c   1.000
_cell.angle_alpha   90.00
_cell.angle_beta   90.00
_cell.angle_gamma   90.00
#
_symmetry.space_group_name_H-M   'P 1'
#
loop_
_entity.id
_entity.type
_entity.pdbx_description
1 polymer ?
#
loop_
_entity_poly.entity_id
_entity_poly.type
_entity_poly.pdbx_seq_one_letter_code
_entity_poly.pdbx_strand_id
1 'polypeptide(L)'
;MQYLFASHITVLEKTIIFAILKLAEMRKLLPIAVLMVFLLPACTPKRSHNVDFYYWKSKCAIGETERDYFNQLNGKRLFVRLFDVDIEGGLAVPIGQIQSFTKDQLPNDSVEVIPVVFITNRTFLEYVDDEAVGRLAANVDKSIRHFMEGVGVEFGEIQIDCDWTERTKRPYFRFLQQLADSSERSISCTLRLHQIRDREKTGVPPVERGSLMCYATSNPMENDTRNSILDMELLKAYTTNINDYPLDFDVILPIYSWGIVTNHLGKVKLINGLAEDDLQTAMFEKKSDNLYLVKEDGFVQGLYVNSGFTIKIETITPELLAEAKQYLDRQIDRDFPWVYFHLSQGFLKRYTIDELK
;
A
#
# COMPACT_ATOMS: atom_id res chain seq x y z
N MET A 1 22.38 77.79 -44.72
CA MET A 1 22.42 77.06 -43.40
C MET A 1 21.02 76.71 -42.83
N GLN A 2 19.90 77.22 -43.35
CA GLN A 2 18.55 76.94 -42.88
C GLN A 2 17.95 75.64 -43.43
N TYR A 3 18.41 75.04 -44.51
CA TYR A 3 17.84 73.84 -45.13
C TYR A 3 18.35 72.50 -44.50
N LEU A 4 19.48 72.54 -43.82
CA LEU A 4 20.03 71.32 -43.14
C LEU A 4 19.38 71.03 -41.78
N PHE A 5 18.83 72.05 -41.13
CA PHE A 5 18.15 71.89 -39.83
C PHE A 5 16.76 71.30 -39.95
N ALA A 6 16.03 71.57 -41.03
CA ALA A 6 14.67 71.06 -41.24
C ALA A 6 14.64 69.56 -41.56
N SER A 7 15.70 69.02 -42.20
CA SER A 7 15.76 67.57 -42.53
C SER A 7 16.09 66.71 -41.37
N HIS A 8 16.84 67.19 -40.38
CA HIS A 8 17.16 66.41 -39.14
C HIS A 8 16.00 66.34 -38.17
N ILE A 9 15.15 67.37 -38.09
CA ILE A 9 13.94 67.32 -37.20
C ILE A 9 12.94 66.37 -37.75
N THR A 10 12.69 66.26 -39.04
CA THR A 10 11.75 65.32 -39.66
C THR A 10 12.19 63.83 -39.52
N VAL A 11 13.50 63.57 -39.54
CA VAL A 11 14.03 62.22 -39.33
C VAL A 11 13.89 61.76 -37.83
N LEU A 12 14.17 62.70 -36.92
CA LEU A 12 14.05 62.43 -35.48
C LEU A 12 12.59 62.20 -35.09
N GLU A 13 11.63 62.95 -35.57
CA GLU A 13 10.21 62.80 -35.37
C GLU A 13 9.72 61.48 -35.91
N LYS A 14 10.11 61.00 -37.07
CA LYS A 14 9.78 59.75 -37.69
C LYS A 14 10.34 58.57 -36.83
N THR A 15 11.56 58.71 -36.31
CA THR A 15 12.20 57.69 -35.48
C THR A 15 11.50 57.57 -34.12
N ILE A 16 11.09 58.67 -33.52
CA ILE A 16 10.32 58.67 -32.25
C ILE A 16 8.93 58.10 -32.46
N ILE A 17 8.22 58.45 -33.53
CA ILE A 17 6.90 57.87 -33.82
C ILE A 17 7.00 56.38 -34.08
N PHE A 18 8.02 55.88 -34.79
CA PHE A 18 8.24 54.47 -35.03
C PHE A 18 8.57 53.72 -33.74
N ALA A 19 9.36 54.32 -32.85
CA ALA A 19 9.65 53.72 -31.54
C ALA A 19 8.39 53.63 -30.62
N ILE A 20 7.54 54.69 -30.65
CA ILE A 20 6.28 54.68 -29.88
C ILE A 20 5.31 53.65 -30.43
N LEU A 21 5.19 53.48 -31.75
CA LEU A 21 4.34 52.46 -32.37
C LEU A 21 4.81 51.04 -32.04
N LYS A 22 6.12 50.79 -32.08
CA LYS A 22 6.70 49.50 -31.66
C LYS A 22 6.46 49.18 -30.17
N LEU A 23 6.60 50.19 -29.31
CA LEU A 23 6.27 50.03 -27.87
C LEU A 23 4.78 49.76 -27.64
N ALA A 24 3.90 50.38 -28.44
CA ALA A 24 2.45 50.12 -28.35
C ALA A 24 2.08 48.72 -28.83
N GLU A 25 2.74 48.17 -29.85
CA GLU A 25 2.58 46.79 -30.30
C GLU A 25 3.13 45.78 -29.27
N MET A 26 4.32 46.06 -28.69
CA MET A 26 4.87 45.24 -27.62
C MET A 26 3.96 45.19 -26.37
N ARG A 27 3.31 46.31 -26.01
CA ARG A 27 2.32 46.38 -24.93
C ARG A 27 1.09 45.48 -25.15
N LYS A 28 0.67 45.32 -26.42
CA LYS A 28 -0.44 44.42 -26.78
C LYS A 28 -0.06 42.93 -26.72
N LEU A 29 1.22 42.61 -26.97
CA LEU A 29 1.74 41.24 -26.94
C LEU A 29 2.09 40.77 -25.51
N LEU A 30 2.39 41.70 -24.60
CA LEU A 30 2.76 41.40 -23.21
C LEU A 30 1.70 40.57 -22.43
N PRO A 31 0.39 40.93 -22.49
CA PRO A 31 -0.63 40.14 -21.80
C PRO A 31 -0.83 38.76 -22.42
N ILE A 32 -0.59 38.60 -23.74
CA ILE A 32 -0.66 37.30 -24.42
C ILE A 32 0.53 36.40 -24.01
N ALA A 33 1.73 36.97 -23.91
CA ALA A 33 2.92 36.27 -23.46
C ALA A 33 2.80 35.84 -21.98
N VAL A 34 2.25 36.70 -21.11
CA VAL A 34 1.97 36.39 -19.72
C VAL A 34 0.89 35.30 -19.61
N LEU A 35 -0.16 35.36 -20.43
CA LEU A 35 -1.19 34.31 -20.46
C LEU A 35 -0.65 32.96 -20.93
N MET A 36 0.28 32.95 -21.91
CA MET A 36 0.94 31.71 -22.36
C MET A 36 1.82 31.07 -21.28
N VAL A 37 2.46 31.86 -20.44
CA VAL A 37 3.27 31.32 -19.32
C VAL A 37 2.38 30.63 -18.27
N PHE A 38 1.14 31.09 -18.07
CA PHE A 38 0.16 30.45 -17.19
C PHE A 38 -0.53 29.20 -17.81
N LEU A 39 -0.41 29.02 -19.13
CA LEU A 39 -0.95 27.86 -19.83
C LEU A 39 0.06 26.72 -20.02
N LEU A 40 1.31 26.91 -19.62
CA LEU A 40 2.25 25.80 -19.56
C LEU A 40 1.76 24.85 -18.46
N PRO A 41 1.35 23.60 -18.78
CA PRO A 41 1.08 22.63 -17.74
C PRO A 41 2.35 22.54 -16.90
N ALA A 42 2.25 22.88 -15.63
CA ALA A 42 3.30 22.57 -14.68
C ALA A 42 3.43 21.05 -14.66
N CYS A 43 4.30 20.49 -15.50
CA CYS A 43 4.77 19.13 -15.33
C CYS A 43 5.45 19.10 -13.98
N THR A 44 4.69 18.80 -12.92
CA THR A 44 5.30 18.37 -11.66
C THR A 44 6.14 17.15 -12.01
N PRO A 45 7.44 17.17 -11.73
CA PRO A 45 8.27 16.00 -11.98
C PRO A 45 7.63 14.81 -11.25
N LYS A 46 7.36 13.72 -11.97
CA LYS A 46 6.85 12.50 -11.38
C LYS A 46 7.88 12.05 -10.35
N ARG A 47 7.48 11.97 -9.08
CA ARG A 47 8.36 11.44 -8.03
C ARG A 47 8.77 10.02 -8.41
N SER A 48 10.02 9.68 -8.18
CA SER A 48 10.51 8.31 -8.32
C SER A 48 10.46 7.67 -6.94
N HIS A 49 9.67 6.63 -6.82
CA HIS A 49 9.55 5.87 -5.58
C HIS A 49 10.34 4.56 -5.68
N ASN A 50 10.98 4.16 -4.59
CA ASN A 50 11.46 2.79 -4.45
C ASN A 50 10.26 1.85 -4.38
N VAL A 51 10.44 0.61 -4.84
CA VAL A 51 9.39 -0.41 -4.83
C VAL A 51 9.87 -1.59 -4.00
N ASP A 52 9.12 -1.94 -2.98
CA ASP A 52 9.37 -3.07 -2.10
C ASP A 52 8.14 -3.99 -2.04
N PHE A 53 8.25 -5.14 -1.35
CA PHE A 53 7.18 -6.12 -1.33
C PHE A 53 6.97 -6.75 0.05
N TYR A 54 5.71 -7.10 0.34
CA TYR A 54 5.38 -8.09 1.34
C TYR A 54 5.44 -9.49 0.76
N TYR A 55 5.79 -10.46 1.59
CA TYR A 55 5.61 -11.88 1.33
C TYR A 55 4.71 -12.47 2.42
N TRP A 56 3.47 -12.83 2.04
CA TRP A 56 2.42 -13.17 2.99
C TRP A 56 1.81 -14.55 2.70
N LYS A 57 2.66 -15.56 2.56
CA LYS A 57 2.23 -16.96 2.35
C LYS A 57 2.61 -17.82 3.54
N SER A 58 1.81 -18.87 3.81
CA SER A 58 2.10 -19.86 4.86
C SER A 58 3.26 -20.79 4.48
N LYS A 59 3.58 -20.93 3.20
CA LYS A 59 4.72 -21.68 2.68
C LYS A 59 5.52 -20.80 1.74
N CYS A 60 6.82 -20.74 1.95
CA CYS A 60 7.68 -20.01 1.04
C CYS A 60 7.82 -20.74 -0.30
N ALA A 61 7.59 -20.01 -1.38
CA ALA A 61 7.72 -20.47 -2.77
C ALA A 61 7.97 -19.25 -3.67
N ILE A 62 9.14 -18.62 -3.54
CA ILE A 62 9.58 -17.52 -4.39
C ILE A 62 10.22 -18.13 -5.63
N GLY A 63 9.48 -18.10 -6.75
CA GLY A 63 9.88 -18.63 -8.02
C GLY A 63 10.60 -17.61 -8.91
N GLU A 64 10.81 -17.98 -10.17
CA GLU A 64 11.48 -17.13 -11.17
C GLU A 64 10.68 -15.82 -11.41
N THR A 65 9.37 -15.90 -11.55
CA THR A 65 8.52 -14.72 -11.78
C THR A 65 8.64 -13.71 -10.64
N GLU A 66 8.54 -14.16 -9.38
CA GLU A 66 8.67 -13.29 -8.23
C GLU A 66 10.05 -12.63 -8.17
N ARG A 67 11.13 -13.39 -8.45
CA ARG A 67 12.51 -12.88 -8.51
C ARG A 67 12.67 -11.84 -9.62
N ASP A 68 12.14 -12.11 -10.80
CA ASP A 68 12.22 -11.21 -11.95
C ASP A 68 11.54 -9.88 -11.68
N TYR A 69 10.31 -9.90 -11.14
CA TYR A 69 9.60 -8.66 -10.79
C TYR A 69 10.33 -7.88 -9.72
N PHE A 70 10.76 -8.55 -8.65
CA PHE A 70 11.49 -7.91 -7.57
C PHE A 70 12.76 -7.21 -8.08
N ASN A 71 13.55 -7.89 -8.90
CA ASN A 71 14.81 -7.38 -9.43
C ASN A 71 14.62 -6.27 -10.48
N GLN A 72 13.65 -6.41 -11.40
CA GLN A 72 13.37 -5.39 -12.41
C GLN A 72 12.77 -4.09 -11.81
N LEU A 73 12.11 -4.21 -10.67
CA LEU A 73 11.61 -3.06 -9.90
C LEU A 73 12.64 -2.50 -8.93
N ASN A 74 13.88 -3.05 -8.91
CA ASN A 74 14.95 -2.69 -8.00
C ASN A 74 14.56 -2.79 -6.51
N GLY A 75 13.75 -3.80 -6.15
CA GLY A 75 13.32 -4.06 -4.78
C GLY A 75 14.52 -4.19 -3.84
N LYS A 76 14.40 -3.57 -2.67
CA LYS A 76 15.44 -3.56 -1.63
C LYS A 76 15.01 -4.33 -0.40
N ARG A 77 13.76 -4.19 0.01
CA ARG A 77 13.22 -4.76 1.23
C ARG A 77 12.14 -5.79 0.90
N LEU A 78 12.16 -6.89 1.65
CA LEU A 78 11.14 -7.93 1.60
C LEU A 78 10.59 -8.12 3.02
N PHE A 79 9.34 -7.70 3.23
CA PHE A 79 8.62 -7.86 4.47
C PHE A 79 8.02 -9.26 4.54
N VAL A 80 8.60 -10.14 5.35
CA VAL A 80 8.23 -11.56 5.39
C VAL A 80 7.42 -11.86 6.65
N ARG A 81 6.13 -12.25 6.49
CA ARG A 81 5.34 -12.76 7.60
C ARG A 81 5.95 -14.07 8.10
N LEU A 82 6.47 -14.04 9.33
CA LEU A 82 7.07 -15.24 9.93
C LEU A 82 6.04 -16.12 10.60
N PHE A 83 5.22 -15.55 11.47
CA PHE A 83 4.17 -16.24 12.23
C PHE A 83 3.16 -15.23 12.76
N ASP A 84 2.03 -15.72 13.24
CA ASP A 84 1.07 -14.92 13.97
C ASP A 84 1.17 -15.21 15.47
N VAL A 85 0.68 -14.30 16.29
CA VAL A 85 0.50 -14.51 17.73
C VAL A 85 -0.98 -14.37 18.06
N ASP A 86 -1.53 -15.37 18.71
CA ASP A 86 -2.93 -15.37 19.12
C ASP A 86 -3.10 -16.03 20.48
N ILE A 87 -4.29 -15.91 21.07
CA ILE A 87 -4.62 -16.49 22.36
C ILE A 87 -5.18 -17.91 22.19
N GLU A 88 -4.49 -18.87 22.80
CA GLU A 88 -4.96 -20.25 22.97
C GLU A 88 -4.84 -20.64 24.42
N GLY A 89 -5.95 -21.10 25.04
CA GLY A 89 -5.97 -21.48 26.46
C GLY A 89 -5.59 -20.35 27.44
N GLY A 90 -5.80 -19.10 27.08
CA GLY A 90 -5.43 -17.90 27.88
C GLY A 90 -3.95 -17.50 27.77
N LEU A 91 -3.19 -18.15 26.90
CA LEU A 91 -1.78 -17.84 26.64
C LEU A 91 -1.59 -17.31 25.22
N ALA A 92 -0.72 -16.33 25.06
CA ALA A 92 -0.26 -15.88 23.75
C ALA A 92 0.71 -16.91 23.17
N VAL A 93 0.36 -17.52 22.03
CA VAL A 93 1.16 -18.54 21.37
C VAL A 93 1.42 -18.19 19.91
N PRO A 94 2.60 -18.54 19.36
CA PRO A 94 2.85 -18.41 17.94
C PRO A 94 2.06 -19.47 17.15
N ILE A 95 1.37 -19.03 16.11
CA ILE A 95 0.61 -19.87 15.18
C ILE A 95 0.97 -19.52 13.73
N GLY A 96 0.62 -20.39 12.79
CA GLY A 96 0.73 -20.08 11.36
C GLY A 96 2.14 -19.75 10.88
N GLN A 97 3.18 -20.36 11.47
CA GLN A 97 4.57 -20.13 11.09
C GLN A 97 4.81 -20.44 9.61
N ILE A 98 5.54 -19.57 8.91
CA ILE A 98 5.95 -19.80 7.52
C ILE A 98 6.80 -21.07 7.40
N GLN A 99 6.47 -21.89 6.41
CA GLN A 99 7.17 -23.14 6.15
C GLN A 99 8.14 -22.96 4.99
N SER A 100 9.22 -23.76 4.98
CA SER A 100 10.18 -23.83 3.87
C SER A 100 10.85 -22.50 3.50
N PHE A 101 10.95 -21.56 4.44
CA PHE A 101 11.66 -20.29 4.20
C PHE A 101 13.16 -20.51 4.42
N THR A 102 13.96 -20.33 3.38
CA THR A 102 15.40 -20.52 3.37
C THR A 102 16.08 -19.39 2.60
N LYS A 103 17.37 -19.15 2.89
CA LYS A 103 18.13 -18.05 2.30
C LYS A 103 18.22 -18.13 0.75
N ASP A 104 18.31 -19.32 0.19
CA ASP A 104 18.37 -19.54 -1.25
C ASP A 104 17.05 -19.24 -1.99
N GLN A 105 15.96 -19.10 -1.26
CA GLN A 105 14.68 -18.68 -1.82
C GLN A 105 14.52 -17.16 -1.92
N LEU A 106 15.42 -16.37 -1.35
CA LEU A 106 15.36 -14.91 -1.44
C LEU A 106 15.47 -14.44 -2.91
N PRO A 107 14.89 -13.29 -3.27
CA PRO A 107 14.93 -12.77 -4.64
C PRO A 107 16.35 -12.53 -5.16
N ASN A 108 17.25 -12.04 -4.31
CA ASN A 108 18.68 -11.84 -4.58
C ASN A 108 19.46 -11.79 -3.26
N ASP A 109 20.80 -11.75 -3.34
CA ASP A 109 21.70 -11.76 -2.18
C ASP A 109 21.74 -10.43 -1.40
N SER A 110 21.26 -9.34 -1.99
CA SER A 110 21.29 -7.99 -1.40
C SER A 110 19.97 -7.56 -0.78
N VAL A 111 18.95 -8.42 -0.81
CA VAL A 111 17.65 -8.09 -0.24
C VAL A 111 17.73 -7.99 1.29
N GLU A 112 17.21 -6.91 1.83
CA GLU A 112 16.98 -6.73 3.25
C GLU A 112 15.66 -7.42 3.64
N VAL A 113 15.75 -8.43 4.49
CA VAL A 113 14.58 -9.14 4.99
C VAL A 113 14.11 -8.47 6.27
N ILE A 114 12.84 -8.06 6.29
CA ILE A 114 12.18 -7.51 7.46
C ILE A 114 11.19 -8.56 7.97
N PRO A 115 11.48 -9.24 9.10
CA PRO A 115 10.55 -10.17 9.71
C PRO A 115 9.30 -9.45 10.21
N VAL A 116 8.12 -9.97 9.81
CA VAL A 116 6.82 -9.43 10.21
C VAL A 116 6.11 -10.44 11.08
N VAL A 117 5.61 -9.99 12.23
CA VAL A 117 4.75 -10.78 13.13
C VAL A 117 3.38 -10.12 13.22
N PHE A 118 2.35 -10.87 12.82
CA PHE A 118 0.98 -10.45 13.06
C PHE A 118 0.55 -10.81 14.47
N ILE A 119 0.09 -9.83 15.25
CA ILE A 119 -0.43 -10.08 16.60
C ILE A 119 -1.91 -9.69 16.62
N THR A 120 -2.77 -10.65 16.93
CA THR A 120 -4.21 -10.40 16.97
C THR A 120 -4.55 -9.34 18.02
N ASN A 121 -5.50 -8.47 17.70
CA ASN A 121 -5.96 -7.45 18.64
C ASN A 121 -6.46 -8.05 19.97
N ARG A 122 -7.01 -9.26 19.96
CA ARG A 122 -7.48 -9.95 21.19
C ARG A 122 -6.35 -10.30 22.14
N THR A 123 -5.11 -10.48 21.64
CA THR A 123 -3.94 -10.68 22.50
C THR A 123 -3.76 -9.52 23.46
N PHE A 124 -3.97 -8.28 23.00
CA PHE A 124 -3.87 -7.08 23.83
C PHE A 124 -5.13 -6.75 24.64
N LEU A 125 -6.17 -7.57 24.55
CA LEU A 125 -7.29 -7.57 25.52
C LEU A 125 -6.98 -8.42 26.74
N GLU A 126 -6.15 -9.44 26.61
CA GLU A 126 -5.72 -10.34 27.68
C GLU A 126 -4.41 -9.89 28.34
N TYR A 127 -3.45 -9.43 27.54
CA TYR A 127 -2.13 -8.94 27.98
C TYR A 127 -2.19 -7.44 28.22
N VAL A 128 -2.64 -7.01 29.40
CA VAL A 128 -2.92 -5.61 29.72
C VAL A 128 -1.95 -4.98 30.72
N ASP A 129 -1.34 -5.80 31.62
CA ASP A 129 -0.35 -5.31 32.59
C ASP A 129 1.06 -5.30 32.01
N ASP A 130 1.92 -4.42 32.56
CA ASP A 130 3.25 -4.18 32.02
C ASP A 130 4.16 -5.41 32.08
N GLU A 131 4.01 -6.29 33.06
CA GLU A 131 4.82 -7.50 33.20
C GLU A 131 4.43 -8.55 32.16
N ALA A 132 3.12 -8.78 31.95
CA ALA A 132 2.63 -9.70 30.93
C ALA A 132 3.02 -9.21 29.52
N VAL A 133 2.89 -7.90 29.25
CA VAL A 133 3.31 -7.28 28.00
C VAL A 133 4.83 -7.44 27.77
N GLY A 134 5.64 -7.27 28.82
CA GLY A 134 7.09 -7.46 28.75
C GLY A 134 7.50 -8.90 28.45
N ARG A 135 6.82 -9.86 29.07
CA ARG A 135 7.03 -11.29 28.75
C ARG A 135 6.65 -11.60 27.29
N LEU A 136 5.55 -11.02 26.80
CA LEU A 136 5.13 -11.16 25.42
C LEU A 136 6.19 -10.60 24.45
N ALA A 137 6.69 -9.40 24.71
CA ALA A 137 7.73 -8.76 23.89
C ALA A 137 9.02 -9.60 23.83
N ALA A 138 9.50 -10.06 24.98
CA ALA A 138 10.69 -10.92 25.07
C ALA A 138 10.51 -12.27 24.34
N ASN A 139 9.32 -12.87 24.43
CA ASN A 139 9.03 -14.13 23.75
C ASN A 139 8.93 -13.97 22.24
N VAL A 140 8.34 -12.87 21.76
CA VAL A 140 8.25 -12.54 20.32
C VAL A 140 9.64 -12.31 19.76
N ASP A 141 10.47 -11.47 20.40
CA ASP A 141 11.85 -11.22 19.99
C ASP A 141 12.67 -12.53 19.93
N LYS A 142 12.60 -13.32 20.99
CA LYS A 142 13.30 -14.61 21.03
C LYS A 142 12.86 -15.54 19.88
N SER A 143 11.57 -15.58 19.58
CA SER A 143 11.02 -16.44 18.52
C SER A 143 11.48 -15.97 17.14
N ILE A 144 11.51 -14.65 16.89
CA ILE A 144 12.02 -14.07 15.65
C ILE A 144 13.50 -14.39 15.48
N ARG A 145 14.33 -14.11 16.49
CA ARG A 145 15.77 -14.40 16.45
C ARG A 145 16.06 -15.87 16.18
N HIS A 146 15.42 -16.75 16.92
CA HIS A 146 15.60 -18.21 16.75
C HIS A 146 15.22 -18.65 15.33
N PHE A 147 14.13 -18.12 14.77
CA PHE A 147 13.70 -18.43 13.41
C PHE A 147 14.71 -17.93 12.37
N MET A 148 15.11 -16.66 12.47
CA MET A 148 16.01 -16.01 11.49
C MET A 148 17.43 -16.59 11.55
N GLU A 149 17.94 -16.95 12.74
CA GLU A 149 19.19 -17.69 12.92
C GLU A 149 19.13 -19.06 12.21
N GLY A 150 18.00 -19.77 12.34
CA GLY A 150 17.78 -21.05 11.66
C GLY A 150 17.76 -20.95 10.14
N VAL A 151 17.32 -19.81 9.60
CA VAL A 151 17.34 -19.50 8.16
C VAL A 151 18.72 -18.99 7.69
N GLY A 152 19.54 -18.47 8.60
CA GLY A 152 20.84 -17.88 8.29
C GLY A 152 20.75 -16.52 7.57
N VAL A 153 19.74 -15.70 7.92
CA VAL A 153 19.50 -14.37 7.36
C VAL A 153 19.59 -13.32 8.46
N GLU A 154 20.47 -12.35 8.28
CA GLU A 154 20.58 -11.18 9.16
C GLU A 154 19.43 -10.19 8.88
N PHE A 155 19.01 -9.45 9.91
CA PHE A 155 17.96 -8.45 9.84
C PHE A 155 18.20 -7.30 10.80
N GLY A 156 17.86 -6.09 10.39
CA GLY A 156 18.05 -4.86 11.18
C GLY A 156 16.76 -4.27 11.74
N GLU A 157 15.61 -4.70 11.21
CA GLU A 157 14.28 -4.19 11.56
C GLU A 157 13.33 -5.35 11.87
N ILE A 158 12.41 -5.13 12.79
CA ILE A 158 11.25 -6.01 13.08
C ILE A 158 9.99 -5.19 12.83
N GLN A 159 9.05 -5.76 12.07
CA GLN A 159 7.75 -5.15 11.89
C GLN A 159 6.66 -5.91 12.65
N ILE A 160 5.81 -5.16 13.36
CA ILE A 160 4.64 -5.71 14.04
C ILE A 160 3.37 -5.28 13.29
N ASP A 161 2.60 -6.26 12.86
CA ASP A 161 1.28 -6.05 12.28
C ASP A 161 0.22 -6.28 13.36
N CYS A 162 -0.59 -5.26 13.64
CA CYS A 162 -1.69 -5.36 14.59
C CYS A 162 -2.80 -4.37 14.25
N ASP A 163 -4.03 -4.85 14.22
CA ASP A 163 -5.23 -4.01 14.08
C ASP A 163 -5.68 -3.48 15.46
N TRP A 164 -4.83 -2.68 16.13
CA TRP A 164 -5.17 -2.16 17.44
C TRP A 164 -6.35 -1.20 17.40
N THR A 165 -7.06 -1.14 18.50
CA THR A 165 -8.21 -0.26 18.71
C THR A 165 -7.93 0.72 19.86
N GLU A 166 -8.85 1.65 20.11
CA GLU A 166 -8.78 2.54 21.27
C GLU A 166 -8.62 1.78 22.61
N ARG A 167 -9.24 0.60 22.73
CA ARG A 167 -9.15 -0.24 23.93
C ARG A 167 -7.80 -0.92 24.11
N THR A 168 -7.14 -1.28 23.02
CA THR A 168 -5.89 -2.06 23.03
C THR A 168 -4.66 -1.20 22.76
N LYS A 169 -4.80 0.09 22.43
CA LYS A 169 -3.68 0.95 22.11
C LYS A 169 -2.62 1.03 23.22
N ARG A 170 -3.05 1.11 24.49
CA ARG A 170 -2.11 1.24 25.61
C ARG A 170 -1.22 -0.01 25.77
N PRO A 171 -1.74 -1.22 25.92
CA PRO A 171 -0.90 -2.42 26.02
C PRO A 171 -0.11 -2.67 24.71
N TYR A 172 -0.67 -2.39 23.53
CA TYR A 172 0.05 -2.53 22.27
C TYR A 172 1.24 -1.56 22.17
N PHE A 173 1.05 -0.28 22.50
CA PHE A 173 2.13 0.71 22.46
C PHE A 173 3.22 0.39 23.49
N ARG A 174 2.81 -0.09 24.67
CA ARG A 174 3.76 -0.57 25.67
C ARG A 174 4.56 -1.78 25.18
N PHE A 175 3.91 -2.70 24.46
CA PHE A 175 4.59 -3.82 23.81
C PHE A 175 5.65 -3.36 22.81
N LEU A 176 5.31 -2.39 21.92
CA LEU A 176 6.26 -1.86 20.95
C LEU A 176 7.49 -1.23 21.62
N GLN A 177 7.29 -0.45 22.69
CA GLN A 177 8.39 0.15 23.47
C GLN A 177 9.28 -0.93 24.07
N GLN A 178 8.69 -1.92 24.75
CA GLN A 178 9.46 -2.99 25.41
C GLN A 178 10.17 -3.89 24.39
N LEU A 179 9.58 -4.11 23.22
CA LEU A 179 10.25 -4.81 22.12
C LEU A 179 11.45 -4.00 21.59
N ALA A 180 11.30 -2.69 21.40
CA ALA A 180 12.40 -1.82 20.99
C ALA A 180 13.55 -1.80 22.03
N ASP A 181 13.20 -1.71 23.31
CA ASP A 181 14.19 -1.70 24.41
C ASP A 181 14.97 -3.01 24.50
N SER A 182 14.37 -4.14 24.11
CA SER A 182 14.98 -5.48 24.26
C SER A 182 15.68 -6.02 23.02
N SER A 183 15.28 -5.59 21.82
CA SER A 183 15.72 -6.21 20.56
C SER A 183 17.00 -5.65 19.98
N GLU A 184 17.43 -4.43 20.38
CA GLU A 184 18.54 -3.68 19.77
C GLU A 184 18.35 -3.46 18.24
N ARG A 185 17.11 -3.49 17.75
CA ARG A 185 16.73 -3.33 16.33
C ARG A 185 15.68 -2.26 16.18
N SER A 186 15.59 -1.69 14.98
CA SER A 186 14.48 -0.80 14.64
C SER A 186 13.15 -1.55 14.68
N ILE A 187 12.13 -0.92 15.26
CA ILE A 187 10.79 -1.45 15.31
C ILE A 187 9.89 -0.59 14.45
N SER A 188 9.21 -1.21 13.52
CA SER A 188 8.14 -0.59 12.74
C SER A 188 6.80 -1.29 12.99
N CYS A 189 5.72 -0.67 12.56
CA CYS A 189 4.41 -1.29 12.63
C CYS A 189 3.54 -0.94 11.42
N THR A 190 2.54 -1.75 11.17
CA THR A 190 1.51 -1.45 10.17
C THR A 190 0.54 -0.39 10.70
N LEU A 191 -0.03 0.37 9.78
CA LEU A 191 -1.04 1.39 10.04
C LEU A 191 -2.25 1.15 9.14
N ARG A 192 -3.45 1.17 9.73
CA ARG A 192 -4.71 1.15 8.98
C ARG A 192 -5.17 2.56 8.64
N LEU A 193 -5.87 2.73 7.53
CA LEU A 193 -6.41 4.02 7.10
C LEU A 193 -7.24 4.73 8.20
N HIS A 194 -8.10 4.00 8.91
CA HIS A 194 -8.89 4.57 10.00
C HIS A 194 -8.03 5.02 11.18
N GLN A 195 -6.88 4.41 11.43
CA GLN A 195 -5.95 4.81 12.50
C GLN A 195 -5.29 6.15 12.19
N ILE A 196 -5.03 6.45 10.91
CA ILE A 196 -4.55 7.77 10.47
C ILE A 196 -5.65 8.83 10.66
N ARG A 197 -6.86 8.56 10.15
CA ARG A 197 -7.99 9.49 10.22
C ARG A 197 -8.40 9.78 11.67
N ASP A 198 -8.48 8.76 12.48
CA ASP A 198 -9.02 8.82 13.85
C ASP A 198 -7.90 8.84 14.91
N ARG A 199 -6.71 9.40 14.57
CA ARG A 199 -5.50 9.38 15.42
C ARG A 199 -5.71 9.91 16.83
N GLU A 200 -6.64 10.84 17.03
CA GLU A 200 -6.99 11.36 18.38
C GLU A 200 -7.49 10.24 19.30
N LYS A 201 -8.18 9.25 18.75
CA LYS A 201 -8.69 8.09 19.49
C LYS A 201 -7.70 6.95 19.52
N THR A 202 -7.17 6.59 18.34
CA THR A 202 -6.31 5.43 18.16
C THR A 202 -4.87 5.66 18.63
N GLY A 203 -4.46 6.92 18.72
CA GLY A 203 -3.09 7.30 19.08
C GLY A 203 -2.10 7.14 17.93
N VAL A 204 -0.84 7.50 18.22
CA VAL A 204 0.30 7.31 17.31
C VAL A 204 1.23 6.31 17.98
N PRO A 205 1.60 5.19 17.31
CA PRO A 205 2.46 4.18 17.91
C PRO A 205 3.88 4.72 18.12
N PRO A 206 4.55 4.32 19.20
CA PRO A 206 5.89 4.79 19.55
C PRO A 206 6.96 4.00 18.79
N VAL A 207 7.00 4.16 17.49
CA VAL A 207 7.95 3.52 16.56
C VAL A 207 8.57 4.60 15.66
N GLU A 208 9.69 4.25 15.02
CA GLU A 208 10.38 5.20 14.13
C GLU A 208 9.64 5.38 12.80
N ARG A 209 9.01 4.32 12.29
CA ARG A 209 8.35 4.29 10.99
C ARG A 209 7.12 3.39 11.00
N GLY A 210 6.12 3.77 10.22
CA GLY A 210 4.94 2.95 9.95
C GLY A 210 4.93 2.38 8.54
N SER A 211 3.99 1.48 8.29
CA SER A 211 3.65 1.00 6.94
C SER A 211 2.14 1.13 6.75
N LEU A 212 1.72 2.15 6.01
CA LEU A 212 0.32 2.50 5.83
C LEU A 212 -0.36 1.61 4.80
N MET A 213 -1.29 0.79 5.23
CA MET A 213 -2.11 -0.07 4.38
C MET A 213 -3.19 0.75 3.65
N CYS A 214 -2.91 1.19 2.42
CA CYS A 214 -3.87 1.91 1.57
C CYS A 214 -4.85 0.94 0.87
N TYR A 215 -5.43 0.01 1.64
CA TYR A 215 -6.40 -0.98 1.19
C TYR A 215 -7.27 -1.47 2.35
N ALA A 216 -8.14 -2.47 2.09
CA ALA A 216 -9.21 -2.90 2.99
C ALA A 216 -10.08 -1.70 3.41
N THR A 217 -10.54 -0.97 2.39
CA THR A 217 -11.26 0.30 2.56
C THR A 217 -12.67 0.09 3.10
N SER A 218 -13.28 -1.09 2.89
CA SER A 218 -14.56 -1.48 3.47
C SER A 218 -14.57 -2.97 3.87
N ASN A 219 -15.64 -3.39 4.54
CA ASN A 219 -15.79 -4.76 5.01
C ASN A 219 -16.35 -5.66 3.89
N PRO A 220 -15.61 -6.67 3.38
CA PRO A 220 -16.09 -7.56 2.34
C PRO A 220 -17.31 -8.38 2.75
N MET A 221 -17.56 -8.55 4.07
CA MET A 221 -18.71 -9.30 4.57
C MET A 221 -20.04 -8.55 4.40
N GLU A 222 -20.01 -7.24 4.16
CA GLU A 222 -21.20 -6.45 3.84
C GLU A 222 -21.65 -6.69 2.41
N ASN A 223 -20.75 -7.19 1.55
CA ASN A 223 -21.02 -7.61 0.17
C ASN A 223 -21.83 -6.57 -0.62
N ASP A 224 -21.46 -5.29 -0.47
CA ASP A 224 -22.03 -4.19 -1.23
C ASP A 224 -21.47 -4.16 -2.68
N THR A 225 -21.81 -3.12 -3.44
CA THR A 225 -21.34 -2.96 -4.83
C THR A 225 -19.91 -2.47 -4.95
N ARG A 226 -19.30 -2.00 -3.84
CA ARG A 226 -17.93 -1.45 -3.81
C ARG A 226 -16.89 -2.54 -3.95
N ASN A 227 -15.70 -2.18 -4.38
CA ASN A 227 -14.52 -3.02 -4.22
C ASN A 227 -13.99 -2.83 -2.80
N SER A 228 -14.18 -3.85 -1.94
CA SER A 228 -13.79 -3.75 -0.52
C SER A 228 -12.26 -3.75 -0.32
N ILE A 229 -11.49 -4.22 -1.31
CA ILE A 229 -10.03 -4.13 -1.27
C ILE A 229 -9.62 -2.66 -1.37
N LEU A 230 -10.10 -1.96 -2.40
CA LEU A 230 -9.76 -0.55 -2.63
C LEU A 230 -10.91 0.17 -3.32
N ASP A 231 -11.53 1.08 -2.59
CA ASP A 231 -12.51 2.05 -3.08
C ASP A 231 -11.90 3.45 -3.00
N MET A 232 -11.86 4.16 -4.12
CA MET A 232 -11.21 5.47 -4.21
C MET A 232 -11.89 6.57 -3.42
N GLU A 233 -13.22 6.52 -3.26
CA GLU A 233 -13.95 7.50 -2.44
C GLU A 233 -13.57 7.33 -0.96
N LEU A 234 -13.56 6.08 -0.49
CA LEU A 234 -13.16 5.76 0.87
C LEU A 234 -11.67 6.06 1.12
N LEU A 235 -10.78 5.72 0.19
CA LEU A 235 -9.36 6.06 0.29
C LEU A 235 -9.18 7.57 0.47
N LYS A 236 -9.84 8.38 -0.37
CA LYS A 236 -9.79 9.85 -0.28
C LYS A 236 -10.33 10.36 1.06
N ALA A 237 -11.44 9.80 1.54
CA ALA A 237 -12.02 10.19 2.82
C ALA A 237 -11.13 9.84 4.03
N TYR A 238 -10.43 8.72 3.99
CA TYR A 238 -9.50 8.31 5.05
C TYR A 238 -8.20 9.12 5.08
N THR A 239 -7.74 9.60 3.93
CA THR A 239 -6.43 10.25 3.79
C THR A 239 -6.47 11.77 3.75
N THR A 240 -7.63 12.40 4.04
CA THR A 240 -7.81 13.86 3.98
C THR A 240 -6.75 14.62 4.78
N ASN A 241 -6.39 14.13 5.98
CA ASN A 241 -5.42 14.76 6.89
C ASN A 241 -4.15 13.92 7.06
N ILE A 242 -3.72 13.22 6.01
CA ILE A 242 -2.60 12.27 6.07
C ILE A 242 -1.27 12.96 6.42
N ASN A 243 -1.07 14.20 5.96
CA ASN A 243 0.15 14.97 6.22
C ASN A 243 0.28 15.46 7.66
N ASP A 244 -0.83 15.50 8.40
CA ASP A 244 -0.82 15.82 9.83
C ASP A 244 -0.39 14.62 10.69
N TYR A 245 -0.24 13.44 10.13
CA TYR A 245 0.22 12.27 10.88
C TYR A 245 1.72 12.39 11.15
N PRO A 246 2.16 12.36 12.43
CA PRO A 246 3.51 12.77 12.79
C PRO A 246 4.59 11.72 12.48
N LEU A 247 4.17 10.49 12.12
CA LEU A 247 5.09 9.39 11.84
C LEU A 247 5.34 9.27 10.34
N ASP A 248 6.59 9.08 9.94
CA ASP A 248 6.92 8.69 8.56
C ASP A 248 6.44 7.27 8.28
N PHE A 249 6.05 7.02 7.03
CA PHE A 249 5.50 5.72 6.66
C PHE A 249 5.83 5.31 5.22
N ASP A 250 5.89 4.01 5.01
CA ASP A 250 5.80 3.39 3.70
C ASP A 250 4.34 3.32 3.26
N VAL A 251 4.08 3.39 1.96
CA VAL A 251 2.71 3.27 1.43
C VAL A 251 2.51 1.89 0.84
N ILE A 252 1.62 1.10 1.46
CA ILE A 252 1.32 -0.24 1.00
C ILE A 252 0.12 -0.21 0.07
N LEU A 253 0.31 -0.73 -1.14
CA LEU A 253 -0.74 -0.86 -2.16
C LEU A 253 -1.08 -2.33 -2.40
N PRO A 254 -2.37 -2.65 -2.58
CA PRO A 254 -2.81 -4.00 -2.84
C PRO A 254 -2.60 -4.35 -4.32
N ILE A 255 -2.17 -5.58 -4.58
CA ILE A 255 -2.16 -6.19 -5.93
C ILE A 255 -2.85 -7.54 -5.93
N TYR A 256 -3.52 -7.91 -4.83
CA TYR A 256 -4.22 -9.17 -4.66
C TYR A 256 -5.67 -9.11 -5.17
N SER A 257 -6.32 -10.26 -5.14
CA SER A 257 -7.73 -10.41 -5.45
C SER A 257 -8.36 -11.39 -4.47
N TRP A 258 -9.69 -11.40 -4.40
CA TRP A 258 -10.46 -12.44 -3.76
C TRP A 258 -11.83 -12.63 -4.39
N GLY A 259 -12.43 -13.79 -4.14
CA GLY A 259 -13.83 -14.05 -4.40
C GLY A 259 -14.65 -14.00 -3.12
N ILE A 260 -15.75 -13.27 -3.14
CA ILE A 260 -16.70 -13.17 -2.04
C ILE A 260 -17.85 -14.15 -2.37
N VAL A 261 -17.83 -15.31 -1.76
CA VAL A 261 -18.84 -16.37 -1.97
C VAL A 261 -19.98 -16.14 -1.00
N THR A 262 -21.19 -15.97 -1.54
CA THR A 262 -22.43 -15.80 -0.75
C THR A 262 -23.34 -17.00 -0.97
N ASN A 263 -23.74 -17.65 0.12
CA ASN A 263 -24.64 -18.79 0.08
C ASN A 263 -26.13 -18.38 0.12
N HIS A 264 -27.05 -19.33 0.01
CA HIS A 264 -28.50 -19.10 0.03
C HIS A 264 -29.04 -18.42 1.30
N LEU A 265 -28.26 -18.46 2.41
CA LEU A 265 -28.61 -17.82 3.69
C LEU A 265 -27.96 -16.43 3.84
N GLY A 266 -27.31 -15.92 2.79
CA GLY A 266 -26.56 -14.68 2.84
C GLY A 266 -25.23 -14.77 3.64
N LYS A 267 -24.79 -15.96 4.05
CA LYS A 267 -23.49 -16.13 4.70
C LYS A 267 -22.37 -16.01 3.69
N VAL A 268 -21.34 -15.28 4.07
CA VAL A 268 -20.20 -14.93 3.22
C VAL A 268 -18.96 -15.71 3.61
N LYS A 269 -18.20 -16.15 2.61
CA LYS A 269 -16.81 -16.67 2.76
C LYS A 269 -15.91 -16.03 1.71
N LEU A 270 -14.65 -15.82 2.05
CA LEU A 270 -13.64 -15.30 1.15
C LEU A 270 -12.78 -16.45 0.58
N ILE A 271 -12.48 -16.37 -0.70
CA ILE A 271 -11.47 -17.18 -1.38
C ILE A 271 -10.35 -16.23 -1.82
N ASN A 272 -9.23 -16.26 -1.12
CA ASN A 272 -8.10 -15.41 -1.44
C ASN A 272 -7.46 -15.82 -2.78
N GLY A 273 -7.11 -14.83 -3.61
CA GLY A 273 -6.44 -15.07 -4.89
C GLY A 273 -7.37 -15.46 -6.03
N LEU A 274 -8.67 -15.66 -5.78
CA LEU A 274 -9.62 -15.96 -6.84
C LEU A 274 -9.72 -14.78 -7.82
N ALA A 275 -9.68 -15.07 -9.11
CA ALA A 275 -9.81 -14.11 -10.20
C ALA A 275 -10.84 -14.55 -11.22
N GLU A 276 -11.22 -13.69 -12.16
CA GLU A 276 -12.22 -14.01 -13.19
C GLU A 276 -11.83 -15.21 -14.04
N ASP A 277 -10.52 -15.36 -14.34
CA ASP A 277 -10.03 -16.48 -15.14
C ASP A 277 -10.28 -17.84 -14.50
N ASP A 278 -10.36 -17.91 -13.18
CA ASP A 278 -10.68 -19.14 -12.44
C ASP A 278 -12.15 -19.58 -12.61
N LEU A 279 -13.02 -18.66 -13.05
CA LEU A 279 -14.46 -18.89 -13.21
C LEU A 279 -14.89 -19.07 -14.68
N GLN A 280 -13.95 -19.23 -15.60
CA GLN A 280 -14.23 -19.40 -17.04
C GLN A 280 -14.57 -20.85 -17.37
N THR A 281 -15.49 -21.47 -16.63
CA THR A 281 -15.96 -22.85 -16.86
C THR A 281 -17.51 -22.90 -16.91
N ALA A 282 -18.07 -24.00 -17.41
CA ALA A 282 -19.50 -24.19 -17.49
C ALA A 282 -20.24 -24.20 -16.14
N MET A 283 -19.47 -24.42 -15.06
CA MET A 283 -19.96 -24.37 -13.67
C MET A 283 -20.45 -22.98 -13.25
N PHE A 284 -20.00 -21.93 -13.93
CA PHE A 284 -20.31 -20.54 -13.57
C PHE A 284 -21.02 -19.81 -14.70
N GLU A 285 -21.94 -18.93 -14.33
CA GLU A 285 -22.60 -18.02 -15.24
C GLU A 285 -22.30 -16.56 -14.80
N LYS A 286 -21.66 -15.79 -15.68
CA LYS A 286 -21.43 -14.36 -15.43
C LYS A 286 -22.75 -13.59 -15.46
N LYS A 287 -23.10 -12.91 -14.37
CA LYS A 287 -24.32 -12.10 -14.21
C LYS A 287 -24.09 -10.61 -14.43
N SER A 288 -22.91 -10.11 -14.06
CA SER A 288 -22.45 -8.74 -14.30
C SER A 288 -20.92 -8.73 -14.39
N ASP A 289 -20.30 -7.55 -14.44
CA ASP A 289 -18.84 -7.41 -14.61
C ASP A 289 -18.02 -8.24 -13.64
N ASN A 290 -18.46 -8.33 -12.39
CA ASN A 290 -17.72 -9.03 -11.34
C ASN A 290 -18.55 -10.05 -10.55
N LEU A 291 -19.79 -10.34 -10.96
CA LEU A 291 -20.70 -11.25 -10.25
C LEU A 291 -20.99 -12.50 -11.08
N TYR A 292 -20.80 -13.66 -10.45
CA TYR A 292 -20.99 -14.97 -11.02
C TYR A 292 -22.03 -15.77 -10.22
N LEU A 293 -22.88 -16.53 -10.93
CA LEU A 293 -23.77 -17.52 -10.36
C LEU A 293 -23.16 -18.91 -10.50
N VAL A 294 -23.11 -19.67 -9.43
CA VAL A 294 -22.75 -21.09 -9.44
C VAL A 294 -23.92 -21.90 -9.99
N LYS A 295 -23.77 -22.60 -11.13
CA LYS A 295 -24.81 -23.40 -11.79
C LYS A 295 -24.80 -24.84 -11.35
N GLU A 296 -23.65 -25.36 -10.96
CA GLU A 296 -23.44 -26.76 -10.59
C GLU A 296 -22.63 -26.82 -9.31
N ASP A 297 -22.93 -27.83 -8.47
CA ASP A 297 -22.19 -28.10 -7.27
C ASP A 297 -20.73 -28.48 -7.57
N GLY A 298 -19.76 -27.97 -6.82
CA GLY A 298 -18.37 -28.30 -7.06
C GLY A 298 -17.40 -27.58 -6.15
N PHE A 299 -16.11 -27.64 -6.50
CA PHE A 299 -15.04 -26.98 -5.75
C PHE A 299 -14.44 -25.80 -6.50
N VAL A 300 -14.20 -24.72 -5.76
CA VAL A 300 -13.46 -23.53 -6.21
C VAL A 300 -12.31 -23.30 -5.25
N GLN A 301 -11.08 -23.49 -5.70
CA GLN A 301 -9.86 -23.35 -4.89
C GLN A 301 -10.01 -24.01 -3.49
N GLY A 302 -10.55 -25.24 -3.44
CA GLY A 302 -10.71 -26.02 -2.22
C GLY A 302 -11.95 -25.71 -1.38
N LEU A 303 -12.73 -24.70 -1.72
CA LEU A 303 -14.04 -24.42 -1.11
C LEU A 303 -15.16 -25.11 -1.91
N TYR A 304 -15.96 -25.93 -1.26
CA TYR A 304 -17.16 -26.50 -1.87
C TYR A 304 -18.26 -25.44 -1.96
N VAL A 305 -18.81 -25.27 -3.15
CA VAL A 305 -19.90 -24.32 -3.45
C VAL A 305 -21.07 -25.05 -4.08
N ASN A 306 -22.28 -24.66 -3.71
CA ASN A 306 -23.50 -25.25 -4.26
C ASN A 306 -24.07 -24.40 -5.39
N SER A 307 -24.81 -25.04 -6.28
CA SER A 307 -25.64 -24.38 -7.27
C SER A 307 -26.55 -23.32 -6.62
N GLY A 308 -26.64 -22.14 -7.22
CA GLY A 308 -27.36 -21.00 -6.69
C GLY A 308 -26.57 -20.09 -5.74
N PHE A 309 -25.32 -20.46 -5.35
CA PHE A 309 -24.45 -19.52 -4.68
C PHE A 309 -24.01 -18.42 -5.67
N THR A 310 -23.63 -17.26 -5.13
CA THR A 310 -23.02 -16.20 -5.93
C THR A 310 -21.57 -15.98 -5.52
N ILE A 311 -20.76 -15.60 -6.50
CA ILE A 311 -19.34 -15.25 -6.28
C ILE A 311 -19.12 -13.86 -6.87
N LYS A 312 -18.81 -12.89 -6.02
CA LYS A 312 -18.35 -11.57 -6.45
C LYS A 312 -16.83 -11.58 -6.47
N ILE A 313 -16.24 -11.23 -7.60
CA ILE A 313 -14.79 -11.10 -7.74
C ILE A 313 -14.40 -9.65 -7.48
N GLU A 314 -13.41 -9.46 -6.62
CA GLU A 314 -12.76 -8.17 -6.40
C GLU A 314 -11.28 -8.29 -6.75
N THR A 315 -10.84 -7.44 -7.65
CA THR A 315 -9.44 -7.36 -8.12
C THR A 315 -9.00 -5.90 -8.12
N ILE A 316 -7.70 -5.70 -8.11
CA ILE A 316 -7.11 -4.39 -8.37
C ILE A 316 -6.65 -4.40 -9.82
N THR A 317 -7.31 -3.60 -10.66
CA THR A 317 -6.89 -3.46 -12.05
C THR A 317 -5.71 -2.50 -12.16
N PRO A 318 -4.92 -2.58 -13.25
CA PRO A 318 -3.83 -1.61 -13.48
C PRO A 318 -4.31 -0.15 -13.44
N GLU A 319 -5.52 0.13 -13.96
CA GLU A 319 -6.11 1.47 -13.98
C GLU A 319 -6.44 1.96 -12.55
N LEU A 320 -7.06 1.10 -11.72
CA LEU A 320 -7.37 1.43 -10.33
C LEU A 320 -6.09 1.65 -9.52
N LEU A 321 -5.07 0.80 -9.73
CA LEU A 321 -3.77 0.95 -9.09
C LEU A 321 -3.11 2.28 -9.50
N ALA A 322 -3.14 2.61 -10.79
CA ALA A 322 -2.58 3.86 -11.30
C ALA A 322 -3.32 5.10 -10.75
N GLU A 323 -4.67 5.04 -10.64
CA GLU A 323 -5.47 6.11 -10.02
C GLU A 323 -5.08 6.30 -8.54
N ALA A 324 -4.96 5.22 -7.79
CA ALA A 324 -4.57 5.26 -6.39
C ALA A 324 -3.15 5.82 -6.20
N LYS A 325 -2.19 5.35 -6.99
CA LYS A 325 -0.79 5.87 -6.99
C LYS A 325 -0.77 7.37 -7.30
N GLN A 326 -1.45 7.80 -8.36
CA GLN A 326 -1.48 9.21 -8.75
C GLN A 326 -2.13 10.09 -7.67
N TYR A 327 -3.19 9.61 -7.03
CA TYR A 327 -3.84 10.32 -5.94
C TYR A 327 -2.91 10.44 -4.73
N LEU A 328 -2.34 9.33 -4.25
CA LEU A 328 -1.48 9.31 -3.06
C LEU A 328 -0.19 10.11 -3.26
N ASP A 329 0.42 10.05 -4.46
CA ASP A 329 1.61 10.83 -4.81
C ASP A 329 1.36 12.34 -4.74
N ARG A 330 0.15 12.80 -5.05
CA ARG A 330 -0.25 14.21 -4.92
C ARG A 330 -0.67 14.58 -3.50
N GLN A 331 -1.28 13.64 -2.78
CA GLN A 331 -1.85 13.88 -1.47
C GLN A 331 -0.79 13.90 -0.37
N ILE A 332 0.25 13.06 -0.48
CA ILE A 332 1.30 12.90 0.52
C ILE A 332 2.45 13.84 0.17
N ASP A 333 2.81 14.76 1.07
CA ASP A 333 3.81 15.82 0.85
C ASP A 333 5.25 15.41 1.23
N ARG A 334 5.44 14.21 1.77
CA ARG A 334 6.73 13.61 2.16
C ARG A 334 7.16 12.49 1.21
N ASP A 335 8.45 12.13 1.25
CA ASP A 335 8.95 11.00 0.47
C ASP A 335 8.56 9.66 1.13
N PHE A 336 8.18 8.71 0.31
CA PHE A 336 7.81 7.36 0.75
C PHE A 336 8.09 6.34 -0.36
N PRO A 337 8.42 5.09 -0.04
CA PRO A 337 8.44 3.98 -1.00
C PRO A 337 7.04 3.39 -1.21
N TRP A 338 6.80 2.82 -2.38
CA TRP A 338 5.70 1.90 -2.61
C TRP A 338 6.05 0.52 -2.06
N VAL A 339 5.14 -0.11 -1.35
CA VAL A 339 5.27 -1.50 -0.94
C VAL A 339 4.04 -2.27 -1.43
N TYR A 340 4.25 -3.31 -2.23
CA TYR A 340 3.13 -4.08 -2.77
C TYR A 340 2.76 -5.26 -1.88
N PHE A 341 1.49 -5.40 -1.57
CA PHE A 341 0.91 -6.53 -0.87
C PHE A 341 0.21 -7.44 -1.87
N HIS A 342 0.78 -8.62 -2.20
CA HIS A 342 2.06 -9.17 -1.83
C HIS A 342 2.75 -9.87 -3.01
N LEU A 343 4.04 -10.15 -2.89
CA LEU A 343 4.86 -10.83 -3.91
C LEU A 343 4.34 -12.25 -4.17
N SER A 344 3.61 -12.41 -5.26
CA SER A 344 3.01 -13.68 -5.68
C SER A 344 2.80 -13.69 -7.18
N GLN A 345 3.27 -14.74 -7.86
CA GLN A 345 3.14 -14.92 -9.29
C GLN A 345 1.70 -14.70 -9.80
N GLY A 346 0.69 -15.24 -9.09
CA GLY A 346 -0.71 -15.11 -9.46
C GLY A 346 -1.23 -13.67 -9.47
N PHE A 347 -0.61 -12.78 -8.68
CA PHE A 347 -0.95 -11.36 -8.63
C PHE A 347 -0.11 -10.54 -9.59
N LEU A 348 1.21 -10.78 -9.61
CA LEU A 348 2.16 -10.02 -10.41
C LEU A 348 1.88 -10.11 -11.91
N LYS A 349 1.49 -11.28 -12.43
CA LYS A 349 1.21 -11.49 -13.85
C LYS A 349 0.09 -10.61 -14.44
N ARG A 350 -0.68 -9.94 -13.59
CA ARG A 350 -1.73 -9.00 -14.01
C ARG A 350 -1.19 -7.61 -14.34
N TYR A 351 0.10 -7.37 -14.06
CA TYR A 351 0.73 -6.06 -14.22
C TYR A 351 2.01 -6.18 -15.03
N THR A 352 2.30 -5.17 -15.80
CA THR A 352 3.62 -4.95 -16.37
C THR A 352 4.54 -4.34 -15.32
N ILE A 353 5.86 -4.41 -15.55
CA ILE A 353 6.84 -3.75 -14.68
C ILE A 353 6.60 -2.23 -14.60
N ASP A 354 6.22 -1.61 -15.73
CA ASP A 354 6.00 -0.14 -15.77
C ASP A 354 4.74 0.30 -15.01
N GLU A 355 3.71 -0.53 -14.91
CA GLU A 355 2.53 -0.26 -14.09
C GLU A 355 2.83 -0.32 -12.58
N LEU A 356 3.83 -1.11 -12.19
CA LEU A 356 4.26 -1.21 -10.80
C LEU A 356 5.33 -0.18 -10.41
N LYS A 357 6.03 0.46 -11.36
CA LYS A 357 6.94 1.61 -11.09
C LYS A 357 6.13 2.87 -10.65
#